data_b50a2775c06c32cb5545f3edef7838d2
#
_entry.id   b50a2775c06c32cb5545f3edef7838d2
#
_cell.length_a   1.000
_cell.length_b   1.000
_cell.length_c   1.000
_cell.angle_alpha   90.00
_cell.angle_beta   90.00
_cell.angle_gamma   90.00
#
_symmetry.space_group_name_H-M   'P 1'
#
loop_
_entity.id
_entity.type
_entity.pdbx_description
1 polymer ?
#
loop_
_entity_poly.entity_id
_entity_poly.type
_entity_poly.pdbx_seq_one_letter_code
_entity_poly.pdbx_strand_id
1 'polypeptide(L)'
;YCVMGDGELQEGSVWEAAMSAAHYRLDNLCVIVDRNKLQIDGSTSDVMEIEPLADKWRSFGWKVIACNGNDHKDLLSSFSENEKSSGMPVVIIANTLMGKGVKAIENNYRWHGKAPTKEEAEQFIALLE
;
A
#
# COMPACT_ATOMS: atom_id res chain seq x y z
N TYR A 1 11.28 -7.95 1.01
CA TYR A 1 10.24 -6.91 0.92
C TYR A 1 9.26 -7.25 -0.18
N CYS A 2 7.95 -7.10 0.09
CA CYS A 2 6.88 -7.27 -0.89
C CYS A 2 5.99 -6.03 -0.88
N VAL A 3 5.75 -5.42 -2.05
CA VAL A 3 4.86 -4.27 -2.19
C VAL A 3 3.58 -4.74 -2.86
N MET A 4 2.44 -4.36 -2.31
CA MET A 4 1.11 -4.69 -2.82
C MET A 4 0.22 -3.44 -2.86
N GLY A 5 -0.68 -3.38 -3.83
CA GLY A 5 -1.78 -2.42 -3.80
C GLY A 5 -2.87 -2.84 -2.82
N ASP A 6 -3.64 -1.89 -2.31
CA ASP A 6 -4.75 -2.20 -1.41
C ASP A 6 -5.89 -2.94 -2.12
N GLY A 7 -6.15 -2.67 -3.39
CA GLY A 7 -7.08 -3.47 -4.20
C GLY A 7 -6.63 -4.92 -4.42
N GLU A 8 -5.32 -5.16 -4.44
CA GLU A 8 -4.74 -6.52 -4.55
C GLU A 8 -5.07 -7.37 -3.32
N LEU A 9 -5.31 -6.77 -2.16
CA LEU A 9 -5.71 -7.48 -0.95
C LEU A 9 -7.11 -8.12 -1.02
N GLN A 10 -7.85 -7.91 -2.09
CA GLN A 10 -9.10 -8.62 -2.36
C GLN A 10 -8.84 -10.05 -2.87
N GLU A 11 -7.60 -10.37 -3.26
CA GLU A 11 -7.18 -11.71 -3.65
C GLU A 11 -7.04 -12.65 -2.46
N GLY A 12 -7.69 -13.83 -2.53
CA GLY A 12 -7.65 -14.83 -1.45
C GLY A 12 -6.24 -15.34 -1.14
N SER A 13 -5.38 -15.45 -2.18
CA SER A 13 -4.00 -15.92 -2.05
C SER A 13 -3.14 -15.05 -1.14
N VAL A 14 -3.44 -13.75 -1.04
CA VAL A 14 -2.75 -12.82 -0.13
C VAL A 14 -3.00 -13.24 1.33
N TRP A 15 -4.24 -13.56 1.68
CA TRP A 15 -4.61 -13.95 3.04
C TRP A 15 -4.12 -15.35 3.39
N GLU A 16 -4.08 -16.27 2.42
CA GLU A 16 -3.45 -17.59 2.58
C GLU A 16 -1.95 -17.45 2.87
N ALA A 17 -1.25 -16.57 2.12
CA ALA A 17 0.14 -16.26 2.35
C ALA A 17 0.36 -15.57 3.71
N ALA A 18 -0.54 -14.67 4.12
CA ALA A 18 -0.48 -13.99 5.40
C ALA A 18 -0.58 -14.99 6.58
N MET A 19 -1.49 -15.94 6.50
CA MET A 19 -1.60 -17.02 7.48
C MET A 19 -0.32 -17.86 7.55
N SER A 20 0.20 -18.26 6.39
CA SER A 20 1.40 -19.10 6.30
C SER A 20 2.62 -18.39 6.86
N ALA A 21 2.82 -17.10 6.50
CA ALA A 21 3.95 -16.31 6.98
C ALA A 21 3.96 -16.17 8.51
N ALA A 22 2.79 -15.95 9.11
CA ALA A 22 2.67 -15.89 10.56
C ALA A 22 2.92 -17.25 11.22
N HIS A 23 2.37 -18.32 10.63
CA HIS A 23 2.58 -19.69 11.12
C HIS A 23 4.06 -20.07 11.15
N TYR A 24 4.78 -19.77 10.09
CA TYR A 24 6.22 -20.06 9.98
C TYR A 24 7.11 -18.99 10.62
N ARG A 25 6.52 -17.96 11.23
CA ARG A 25 7.23 -16.86 11.92
C ARG A 25 8.29 -16.22 11.04
N LEU A 26 7.90 -15.84 9.81
CA LEU A 26 8.80 -15.20 8.86
C LEU A 26 9.07 -13.75 9.28
N ASP A 27 9.85 -13.57 10.34
CA ASP A 27 10.15 -12.26 10.94
C ASP A 27 11.10 -11.40 10.09
N ASN A 28 11.64 -11.97 9.03
CA ASN A 28 12.39 -11.27 7.98
C ASN A 28 11.52 -10.83 6.78
N LEU A 29 10.20 -11.09 6.81
CA LEU A 29 9.26 -10.65 5.78
C LEU A 29 8.62 -9.32 6.18
N CYS A 30 8.79 -8.31 5.32
CA CYS A 30 8.10 -7.03 5.42
C CYS A 30 7.23 -6.82 4.19
N VAL A 31 5.93 -6.69 4.40
CA VAL A 31 4.95 -6.32 3.38
C VAL A 31 4.68 -4.83 3.46
N ILE A 32 4.62 -4.13 2.33
CA ILE A 32 4.22 -2.74 2.22
C ILE A 32 2.91 -2.70 1.42
N VAL A 33 1.86 -2.20 2.03
CA VAL A 33 0.58 -1.96 1.34
C VAL A 33 0.50 -0.51 0.91
N ASP A 34 0.49 -0.25 -0.40
CA ASP A 34 0.14 1.06 -0.96
C ASP A 34 -1.37 1.28 -0.77
N ARG A 35 -1.71 1.96 0.33
CA ARG A 35 -3.10 2.21 0.74
C ARG A 35 -3.59 3.52 0.16
N ASN A 36 -3.84 3.54 -1.15
CA ASN A 36 -4.33 4.72 -1.87
C ASN A 36 -5.87 4.76 -2.00
N LYS A 37 -6.57 3.71 -1.59
CA LYS A 37 -8.04 3.56 -1.60
C LYS A 37 -8.68 3.48 -2.98
N LEU A 38 -7.88 3.25 -4.01
CA LEU A 38 -8.34 3.19 -5.39
C LEU A 38 -7.88 1.91 -6.08
N GLN A 39 -8.70 1.47 -7.01
CA GLN A 39 -8.42 0.37 -7.93
C GLN A 39 -9.01 0.69 -9.30
N ILE A 40 -8.85 -0.22 -10.28
CA ILE A 40 -9.23 0.00 -11.69
C ILE A 40 -10.67 0.51 -11.85
N ASP A 41 -11.61 -0.05 -11.10
CA ASP A 41 -13.05 0.20 -11.28
C ASP A 41 -13.63 1.27 -10.32
N GLY A 42 -12.83 1.80 -9.40
CA GLY A 42 -13.31 2.81 -8.45
C GLY A 42 -12.55 2.82 -7.14
N SER A 43 -13.23 3.25 -6.06
CA SER A 43 -12.67 3.14 -4.72
C SER A 43 -12.72 1.70 -4.22
N THR A 44 -11.77 1.31 -3.36
CA THR A 44 -11.79 -0.03 -2.74
C THR A 44 -13.06 -0.26 -1.93
N SER A 45 -13.63 0.78 -1.31
CA SER A 45 -14.88 0.69 -0.57
C SER A 45 -16.12 0.45 -1.44
N ASP A 46 -16.13 0.96 -2.66
CA ASP A 46 -17.27 0.80 -3.57
C ASP A 46 -17.21 -0.53 -4.32
N VAL A 47 -15.99 -1.00 -4.64
CA VAL A 47 -15.80 -2.24 -5.40
C VAL A 47 -15.86 -3.45 -4.47
N MET A 48 -15.01 -3.49 -3.44
CA MET A 48 -15.01 -4.52 -2.39
C MET A 48 -14.27 -4.01 -1.15
N GLU A 49 -14.99 -3.82 -0.06
CA GLU A 49 -14.47 -3.25 1.17
C GLU A 49 -13.44 -4.17 1.83
N ILE A 50 -12.28 -3.61 2.13
CA ILE A 50 -11.17 -4.31 2.80
C ILE A 50 -10.98 -3.90 4.27
N GLU A 51 -11.74 -2.90 4.75
CA GLU A 51 -11.64 -2.49 6.15
C GLU A 51 -12.34 -3.49 7.12
N PRO A 52 -11.95 -3.51 8.37
CA PRO A 52 -10.81 -2.82 9.00
C PRO A 52 -9.47 -3.51 8.66
N LEU A 53 -8.68 -2.91 7.77
CA LEU A 53 -7.49 -3.54 7.21
C LEU A 53 -6.44 -3.88 8.26
N ALA A 54 -6.11 -2.91 9.12
CA ALA A 54 -5.11 -3.09 10.16
C ALA A 54 -5.46 -4.23 11.13
N ASP A 55 -6.74 -4.38 11.47
CA ASP A 55 -7.19 -5.43 12.40
C ASP A 55 -7.20 -6.80 11.74
N LYS A 56 -7.49 -6.88 10.45
CA LYS A 56 -7.35 -8.12 9.67
C LYS A 56 -5.91 -8.63 9.74
N TRP A 57 -4.91 -7.80 9.43
CA TRP A 57 -3.50 -8.18 9.52
C TRP A 57 -3.09 -8.58 10.93
N ARG A 58 -3.52 -7.83 11.96
CA ARG A 58 -3.26 -8.20 13.36
C ARG A 58 -3.85 -9.57 13.72
N SER A 59 -5.07 -9.84 13.24
CA SER A 59 -5.75 -11.13 13.49
C SER A 59 -5.03 -12.31 12.85
N PHE A 60 -4.28 -12.08 11.77
CA PHE A 60 -3.40 -13.07 11.17
C PHE A 60 -2.05 -13.23 11.87
N GLY A 61 -1.78 -12.46 12.95
CA GLY A 61 -0.54 -12.56 13.72
C GLY A 61 0.62 -11.71 13.18
N TRP A 62 0.32 -10.65 12.44
CA TRP A 62 1.29 -9.71 11.92
C TRP A 62 1.44 -8.48 12.81
N LYS A 63 2.66 -7.96 12.92
CA LYS A 63 2.87 -6.60 13.41
C LYS A 63 2.44 -5.60 12.33
N VAL A 64 1.61 -4.63 12.72
CA VAL A 64 1.09 -3.59 11.81
C VAL A 64 1.71 -2.24 12.16
N ILE A 65 2.33 -1.60 11.18
CA ILE A 65 2.84 -0.24 11.24
C ILE A 65 2.03 0.58 10.22
N ALA A 66 1.47 1.71 10.61
CA ALA A 66 0.76 2.60 9.70
C ALA A 66 1.53 3.92 9.58
N CYS A 67 1.66 4.43 8.34
CA CYS A 67 2.39 5.66 8.07
C CYS A 67 1.76 6.47 6.94
N ASN A 68 2.22 7.72 6.80
CA ASN A 68 1.98 8.52 5.61
C ASN A 68 2.95 8.09 4.50
N GLY A 69 2.47 7.33 3.52
CA GLY A 69 3.28 6.80 2.42
C GLY A 69 3.80 7.87 1.45
N ASN A 70 3.30 9.10 1.52
CA ASN A 70 3.82 10.23 0.75
C ASN A 70 4.83 11.10 1.55
N ASP A 71 5.21 10.69 2.76
CA ASP A 71 6.24 11.34 3.57
C ASP A 71 7.45 10.39 3.73
N HIS A 72 8.58 10.78 3.13
CA HIS A 72 9.81 9.98 3.18
C HIS A 72 10.34 9.76 4.60
N LYS A 73 10.15 10.74 5.52
CA LYS A 73 10.61 10.60 6.90
C LYS A 73 9.77 9.57 7.65
N ASP A 74 8.47 9.57 7.43
CA ASP A 74 7.54 8.63 8.06
C ASP A 74 7.78 7.20 7.53
N LEU A 75 8.00 7.06 6.21
CA LEU A 75 8.41 5.79 5.61
C LEU A 75 9.73 5.26 6.20
N LEU A 76 10.77 6.09 6.28
CA LEU A 76 12.07 5.68 6.85
C LEU A 76 11.94 5.29 8.33
N SER A 77 11.12 6.00 9.09
CA SER A 77 10.80 5.64 10.48
C SER A 77 10.14 4.26 10.56
N SER A 78 9.20 3.98 9.67
CA SER A 78 8.48 2.70 9.60
C SER A 78 9.42 1.54 9.25
N PHE A 79 10.35 1.72 8.33
CA PHE A 79 11.38 0.73 8.03
C PHE A 79 12.32 0.49 9.22
N SER A 80 12.74 1.57 9.90
CA SER A 80 13.57 1.43 11.11
C SER A 80 12.83 0.73 12.26
N GLU A 81 11.50 0.88 12.34
CA GLU A 81 10.69 0.14 13.30
C GLU A 81 10.53 -1.34 12.90
N ASN A 82 10.43 -1.62 11.59
CA ASN A 82 10.41 -2.98 11.07
C ASN A 82 11.69 -3.74 11.42
N GLU A 83 12.88 -3.14 11.24
CA GLU A 83 14.17 -3.75 11.55
C GLU A 83 14.32 -4.17 13.02
N LYS A 84 13.62 -3.52 13.93
CA LYS A 84 13.60 -3.84 15.37
C LYS A 84 12.61 -4.94 15.74
N SER A 85 11.80 -5.40 14.77
CA SER A 85 10.79 -6.42 15.00
C SER A 85 11.40 -7.81 14.92
N SER A 86 10.92 -8.73 15.75
CA SER A 86 11.36 -10.11 15.72
C SER A 86 10.20 -11.05 16.09
N GLY A 87 10.29 -12.28 15.60
CA GLY A 87 9.37 -13.36 15.94
C GLY A 87 8.03 -13.32 15.18
N MET A 88 7.76 -12.30 14.36
CA MET A 88 6.54 -12.22 13.53
C MET A 88 6.77 -11.35 12.29
N PRO A 89 6.08 -11.63 11.18
CA PRO A 89 6.15 -10.79 9.99
C PRO A 89 5.54 -9.39 10.23
N VAL A 90 5.96 -8.43 9.42
CA VAL A 90 5.54 -7.03 9.53
C VAL A 90 4.80 -6.59 8.28
N VAL A 91 3.71 -5.85 8.46
CA VAL A 91 3.05 -5.11 7.39
C VAL A 91 3.10 -3.61 7.68
N ILE A 92 3.59 -2.83 6.72
CA ILE A 92 3.54 -1.37 6.71
C ILE A 92 2.35 -0.96 5.83
N ILE A 93 1.34 -0.35 6.44
CA ILE A 93 0.20 0.24 5.72
C ILE A 93 0.57 1.68 5.41
N ALA A 94 1.06 1.91 4.19
CA ALA A 94 1.46 3.22 3.72
C ALA A 94 0.24 3.95 3.11
N ASN A 95 -0.34 4.88 3.87
CA ASN A 95 -1.44 5.70 3.37
C ASN A 95 -0.91 6.70 2.35
N THR A 96 -1.33 6.55 1.10
CA THR A 96 -0.87 7.36 -0.03
C THR A 96 -2.02 8.09 -0.70
N LEU A 97 -1.66 9.06 -1.51
CA LEU A 97 -2.55 9.71 -2.47
C LEU A 97 -2.09 9.31 -3.87
N MET A 98 -2.90 8.57 -4.60
CA MET A 98 -2.58 8.21 -5.99
C MET A 98 -2.36 9.47 -6.83
N GLY A 99 -1.29 9.50 -7.64
CA GLY A 99 -0.93 10.64 -8.50
C GLY A 99 -0.43 11.86 -7.74
N LYS A 100 0.05 11.71 -6.50
CA LYS A 100 0.55 12.78 -5.64
C LYS A 100 1.54 13.69 -6.36
N GLY A 101 1.27 15.00 -6.30
CA GLY A 101 2.06 16.05 -6.94
C GLY A 101 1.45 16.58 -8.25
N VAL A 102 0.59 15.82 -8.91
CA VAL A 102 -0.08 16.23 -10.15
C VAL A 102 -1.59 16.30 -9.91
N LYS A 103 -2.09 17.47 -9.53
CA LYS A 103 -3.50 17.67 -9.14
C LYS A 103 -4.54 17.16 -10.16
N ALA A 104 -4.20 17.18 -11.44
CA ALA A 104 -5.08 16.71 -12.51
C ALA A 104 -5.38 15.21 -12.44
N ILE A 105 -4.50 14.44 -11.82
CA ILE A 105 -4.62 12.97 -11.69
C ILE A 105 -4.72 12.51 -10.24
N GLU A 106 -4.51 13.40 -9.27
CA GLU A 106 -4.64 13.04 -7.85
C GLU A 106 -6.02 12.44 -7.55
N ASN A 107 -6.00 11.30 -6.84
CA ASN A 107 -7.20 10.59 -6.38
C ASN A 107 -8.21 10.28 -7.51
N ASN A 108 -7.73 10.04 -8.71
CA ASN A 108 -8.56 9.75 -9.88
C ASN A 108 -8.28 8.32 -10.39
N TYR A 109 -9.14 7.37 -10.02
CA TYR A 109 -9.00 5.95 -10.37
C TYR A 109 -8.84 5.68 -11.87
N ARG A 110 -9.35 6.57 -12.74
CA ARG A 110 -9.23 6.43 -14.20
C ARG A 110 -7.79 6.45 -14.70
N TRP A 111 -6.86 6.88 -13.86
CA TRP A 111 -5.41 6.85 -14.12
C TRP A 111 -4.72 5.60 -13.56
N HIS A 112 -5.45 4.72 -12.87
CA HIS A 112 -4.85 3.54 -12.25
C HIS A 112 -4.16 2.61 -13.25
N GLY A 113 -4.71 2.44 -14.43
CA GLY A 113 -4.12 1.61 -15.51
C GLY A 113 -3.78 2.40 -16.77
N LYS A 114 -3.76 3.73 -16.72
CA LYS A 114 -3.55 4.61 -17.89
C LYS A 114 -2.15 5.22 -17.86
N ALA A 115 -1.38 5.04 -18.93
CA ALA A 115 -0.17 5.80 -19.16
C ALA A 115 -0.52 7.19 -19.75
N PRO A 116 0.18 8.27 -19.35
CA PRO A 116 0.01 9.58 -19.97
C PRO A 116 0.49 9.58 -21.44
N THR A 117 -0.12 10.42 -22.28
CA THR A 117 0.45 10.74 -23.59
C THR A 117 1.75 11.53 -23.40
N LYS A 118 2.51 11.72 -24.49
CA LYS A 118 3.75 12.52 -24.43
C LYS A 118 3.48 13.95 -23.97
N GLU A 119 2.45 14.57 -24.49
CA GLU A 119 2.03 15.92 -24.15
C GLU A 119 1.56 16.05 -22.70
N GLU A 120 0.77 15.07 -22.23
CA GLU A 120 0.33 14.98 -20.82
C GLU A 120 1.55 14.82 -19.90
N ALA A 121 2.51 13.95 -20.29
CA ALA A 121 3.71 13.71 -19.48
C ALA A 121 4.58 14.97 -19.38
N GLU A 122 4.80 15.72 -20.48
CA GLU A 122 5.52 16.99 -20.49
C GLU A 122 4.87 18.01 -19.53
N GLN A 123 3.53 18.12 -19.57
CA GLN A 123 2.78 18.98 -18.66
C GLN A 123 2.91 18.56 -17.20
N PHE A 124 2.85 17.24 -16.92
CA PHE A 124 2.93 16.72 -15.55
C PHE A 124 4.33 16.91 -14.96
N ILE A 125 5.38 16.72 -15.76
CA ILE A 125 6.76 16.95 -15.32
C ILE A 125 6.96 18.43 -14.94
N ALA A 126 6.48 19.35 -15.76
CA ALA A 126 6.57 20.79 -15.49
C ALA A 126 5.86 21.25 -14.20
N LEU A 127 4.91 20.46 -13.68
CA LEU A 127 4.23 20.70 -12.41
C LEU A 127 5.01 20.19 -11.19
N LEU A 128 6.01 19.34 -11.40
CA LEU A 128 6.82 18.72 -10.35
C LEU A 128 8.16 19.43 -10.12
N GLU A 129 8.55 20.31 -11.04
CA GLU A 129 9.74 21.18 -10.94
C GLU A 129 9.46 22.44 -10.12
#